data_7035ce64d464b9b8e587ade9dfa43252
#
_entry.id   7035ce64d464b9b8e587ade9dfa43252
#
_cell.length_a   1.000
_cell.length_b   1.000
_cell.length_c   1.000
_cell.angle_alpha   90.00
_cell.angle_beta   90.00
_cell.angle_gamma   90.00
#
_symmetry.space_group_name_H-M   'P 1'
#
loop_
_entity.id
_entity.type
_entity.pdbx_description
1 polymer ?
#
loop_
_entity_poly.entity_id
_entity_poly.type
_entity_poly.pdbx_seq_one_letter_code
_entity_poly.pdbx_strand_id
1 'polypeptide(L)'
;MFYLAFALNFLMGFVLLKILAIYVPQDILGKYFFLSNSGLFVGGLLLLGFPLTFQRFIPLYFRDGKEEKAHALIHLPSVIHFILGLLISVPILIFKGLDAFILFLAFYIVNTVSLYQTALISLVKIFEYSITSFARLLTIVCLLLISAPLLTLRTIGIINLAVNFAFLLILFSMFPLALKPWKEVFTEIREYWIYSLFTQILSPFFYFIDSLLIPLYLPYSELSLFQIARKLDMGARQTLEVPLQLTAPIISFKKTDELLSKEFAEKYRAFRLFYFYLTLFWFLIFEFFGKNIVLLVSTSQYLEAYPHLVLLSFTLLISTLYATDTTLARSTGNIKLFFYKDLVWVVSFILTLLVLTPKLGLFGVTLSFGAATIVTATFHLYNFPVLHPFEYLLEALKILVIGIQAMTFMTSGRFFFSILLIASIIAIDFKQIKMTLRVLKNYIAASQNP
;
A
#
# COMPACT_ATOMS: atom_id res chain seq x y z
N MET A 1 -17.89 -6.47 -9.32
CA MET A 1 -17.14 -7.63 -8.79
C MET A 1 -15.78 -7.28 -8.21
N PHE A 2 -14.91 -6.56 -8.90
CA PHE A 2 -13.57 -6.18 -8.39
C PHE A 2 -13.60 -5.50 -7.01
N TYR A 3 -14.44 -4.48 -6.84
CA TYR A 3 -14.58 -3.78 -5.55
C TYR A 3 -15.10 -4.67 -4.41
N LEU A 4 -16.01 -5.60 -4.72
CA LEU A 4 -16.52 -6.54 -3.73
C LEU A 4 -15.42 -7.50 -3.27
N ALA A 5 -14.63 -8.03 -4.21
CA ALA A 5 -13.52 -8.91 -3.89
C ALA A 5 -12.43 -8.17 -3.10
N PHE A 6 -12.16 -6.92 -3.46
CA PHE A 6 -11.24 -6.06 -2.71
C PHE A 6 -11.73 -5.83 -1.27
N ALA A 7 -13.01 -5.48 -1.09
CA ALA A 7 -13.62 -5.28 0.22
C ALA A 7 -13.61 -6.57 1.06
N LEU A 8 -13.90 -7.73 0.45
CA LEU A 8 -13.84 -9.02 1.12
C LEU A 8 -12.42 -9.40 1.53
N ASN A 9 -11.41 -9.20 0.69
CA ASN A 9 -10.01 -9.40 1.05
C ASN A 9 -9.58 -8.52 2.21
N PHE A 10 -9.99 -7.26 2.19
CA PHE A 10 -9.73 -6.29 3.25
C PHE A 10 -10.34 -6.73 4.59
N LEU A 11 -11.62 -7.12 4.59
CA LEU A 11 -12.30 -7.64 5.78
C LEU A 11 -11.63 -8.93 6.30
N MET A 12 -11.27 -9.87 5.43
CA MET A 12 -10.55 -11.07 5.82
C MET A 12 -9.19 -10.76 6.42
N GLY A 13 -8.49 -9.73 5.96
CA GLY A 13 -7.25 -9.25 6.56
C GLY A 13 -7.43 -8.81 8.02
N PHE A 14 -8.54 -8.14 8.36
CA PHE A 14 -8.86 -7.77 9.73
C PHE A 14 -9.29 -8.97 10.58
N VAL A 15 -10.06 -9.91 10.02
CA VAL A 15 -10.38 -11.18 10.71
C VAL A 15 -9.09 -11.93 11.05
N LEU A 16 -8.17 -12.04 10.12
CA LEU A 16 -6.85 -12.62 10.35
C LEU A 16 -6.11 -11.92 11.49
N LEU A 17 -6.06 -10.59 11.45
CA LEU A 17 -5.40 -9.79 12.49
C LEU A 17 -6.03 -10.02 13.86
N LYS A 18 -7.37 -10.08 13.93
CA LYS A 18 -8.12 -10.36 15.15
C LYS A 18 -7.79 -11.75 15.74
N ILE A 19 -7.75 -12.78 14.90
CA ILE A 19 -7.41 -14.14 15.32
C ILE A 19 -5.99 -14.14 15.93
N LEU A 20 -5.02 -13.58 15.22
CA LEU A 20 -3.65 -13.51 15.69
C LEU A 20 -3.55 -12.71 17.01
N ALA A 21 -4.23 -11.59 17.13
CA ALA A 21 -4.21 -10.75 18.32
C ALA A 21 -4.86 -11.40 19.54
N ILE A 22 -5.82 -12.32 19.36
CA ILE A 22 -6.49 -13.05 20.46
C ILE A 22 -5.62 -14.22 20.94
N TYR A 23 -5.09 -14.99 20.00
CA TYR A 23 -4.49 -16.29 20.31
C TYR A 23 -2.97 -16.28 20.40
N VAL A 24 -2.31 -15.21 19.95
CA VAL A 24 -0.84 -15.11 19.90
C VAL A 24 -0.37 -14.04 20.91
N PRO A 25 0.55 -14.37 21.81
CA PRO A 25 1.17 -13.37 22.72
C PRO A 25 1.81 -12.22 21.95
N GLN A 26 1.76 -11.02 22.50
CA GLN A 26 2.17 -9.79 21.84
C GLN A 26 3.62 -9.83 21.31
N ASP A 27 4.56 -10.37 22.07
CA ASP A 27 5.97 -10.52 21.64
C ASP A 27 6.11 -11.51 20.45
N ILE A 28 5.36 -12.61 20.47
CA ILE A 28 5.36 -13.60 19.39
C ILE A 28 4.69 -13.02 18.15
N LEU A 29 3.63 -12.22 18.31
CA LEU A 29 2.99 -11.51 17.21
C LEU A 29 3.94 -10.47 16.58
N GLY A 30 4.74 -9.79 17.38
CA GLY A 30 5.80 -8.90 16.87
C GLY A 30 6.86 -9.66 16.08
N LYS A 31 7.32 -10.83 16.55
CA LYS A 31 8.23 -11.70 15.79
C LYS A 31 7.61 -12.19 14.47
N TYR A 32 6.33 -12.53 14.52
CA TYR A 32 5.58 -12.87 13.30
C TYR A 32 5.60 -11.72 12.29
N PHE A 33 5.30 -10.48 12.71
CA PHE A 33 5.33 -9.32 11.80
C PHE A 33 6.74 -9.04 11.28
N PHE A 34 7.77 -9.17 12.12
CA PHE A 34 9.15 -9.01 11.68
C PHE A 34 9.52 -10.00 10.58
N LEU A 35 9.30 -11.28 10.80
CA LEU A 35 9.67 -12.34 9.84
C LEU A 35 8.82 -12.31 8.58
N SER A 36 7.50 -12.09 8.71
CA SER A 36 6.60 -12.00 7.56
C SER A 36 6.94 -10.78 6.68
N ASN A 37 7.14 -9.62 7.30
CA ASN A 37 7.49 -8.41 6.57
C ASN A 37 8.92 -8.46 6.02
N SER A 38 9.86 -9.20 6.66
CA SER A 38 11.18 -9.50 6.09
C SER A 38 11.06 -10.33 4.81
N GLY A 39 10.23 -11.37 4.80
CA GLY A 39 9.96 -12.18 3.61
C GLY A 39 9.31 -11.37 2.48
N LEU A 40 8.33 -10.52 2.82
CA LEU A 40 7.69 -9.60 1.87
C LEU A 40 8.66 -8.53 1.34
N PHE A 41 9.52 -7.99 2.20
CA PHE A 41 10.52 -6.99 1.81
C PHE A 41 11.53 -7.55 0.82
N VAL A 42 12.18 -8.66 1.20
CA VAL A 42 13.21 -9.29 0.34
C VAL A 42 12.58 -9.81 -0.96
N GLY A 43 11.42 -10.48 -0.86
CA GLY A 43 10.68 -10.93 -2.04
C GLY A 43 10.28 -9.75 -2.94
N GLY A 44 9.80 -8.65 -2.37
CA GLY A 44 9.44 -7.44 -3.10
C GLY A 44 10.63 -6.79 -3.83
N LEU A 45 11.82 -6.76 -3.21
CA LEU A 45 13.07 -6.30 -3.86
C LEU A 45 13.43 -7.16 -5.07
N LEU A 46 13.25 -8.48 -4.93
CA LEU A 46 13.61 -9.47 -5.96
C LEU A 46 12.56 -9.64 -7.05
N LEU A 47 11.43 -8.95 -6.98
CA LEU A 47 10.49 -8.85 -8.11
C LEU A 47 11.11 -8.14 -9.33
N LEU A 48 12.19 -7.37 -9.12
CA LEU A 48 13.05 -6.81 -10.15
C LEU A 48 12.28 -6.07 -11.28
N GLY A 49 11.20 -5.39 -10.96
CA GLY A 49 10.43 -4.61 -11.93
C GLY A 49 9.49 -5.42 -12.83
N PHE A 50 9.44 -6.74 -12.68
CA PHE A 50 8.57 -7.59 -13.51
C PHE A 50 7.07 -7.29 -13.39
N PRO A 51 6.49 -6.92 -12.24
CA PRO A 51 5.07 -6.56 -12.17
C PRO A 51 4.67 -5.45 -13.14
N LEU A 52 5.46 -4.37 -13.24
CA LEU A 52 5.21 -3.28 -14.17
C LEU A 52 5.43 -3.71 -15.63
N THR A 53 6.44 -4.56 -15.86
CA THR A 53 6.72 -5.13 -17.17
C THR A 53 5.57 -6.02 -17.64
N PHE A 54 4.99 -6.85 -16.74
CA PHE A 54 3.82 -7.68 -17.04
C PHE A 54 2.62 -6.84 -17.48
N GLN A 55 2.30 -5.78 -16.72
CA GLN A 55 1.18 -4.90 -17.02
C GLN A 55 1.28 -4.25 -18.40
N ARG A 56 2.48 -4.02 -18.90
CA ARG A 56 2.70 -3.43 -20.23
C ARG A 56 2.76 -4.47 -21.34
N PHE A 57 3.59 -5.50 -21.20
CA PHE A 57 3.94 -6.37 -22.31
C PHE A 57 3.02 -7.58 -22.48
N ILE A 58 2.42 -8.13 -21.41
CA ILE A 58 1.50 -9.25 -21.53
C ILE A 58 0.30 -8.90 -22.43
N PRO A 59 -0.42 -7.77 -22.21
CA PRO A 59 -1.52 -7.38 -23.09
C PRO A 59 -1.08 -7.17 -24.55
N LEU A 60 0.12 -6.59 -24.76
CA LEU A 60 0.67 -6.37 -26.10
C LEU A 60 0.92 -7.69 -26.83
N TYR A 61 1.56 -8.65 -26.15
CA TYR A 61 1.84 -9.95 -26.76
C TYR A 61 0.57 -10.74 -27.10
N PHE A 62 -0.45 -10.71 -26.24
CA PHE A 62 -1.73 -11.34 -26.53
C PHE A 62 -2.45 -10.65 -27.70
N ARG A 63 -2.47 -9.32 -27.75
CA ARG A 63 -3.04 -8.57 -28.87
C ARG A 63 -2.38 -8.91 -30.21
N ASP A 64 -1.05 -9.08 -30.19
CA ASP A 64 -0.24 -9.33 -31.39
C ASP A 64 -0.17 -10.83 -31.75
N GLY A 65 -0.92 -11.72 -31.06
CA GLY A 65 -0.93 -13.16 -31.29
C GLY A 65 0.35 -13.89 -30.88
N LYS A 66 1.20 -13.26 -30.04
CA LYS A 66 2.49 -13.79 -29.57
C LYS A 66 2.35 -14.40 -28.16
N GLU A 67 1.37 -15.29 -27.98
CA GLU A 67 1.04 -15.85 -26.66
C GLU A 67 2.20 -16.60 -26.02
N GLU A 68 3.03 -17.31 -26.78
CA GLU A 68 4.22 -17.98 -26.24
C GLU A 68 5.21 -17.00 -25.57
N LYS A 69 5.37 -15.79 -26.12
CA LYS A 69 6.20 -14.74 -25.49
C LYS A 69 5.59 -14.24 -24.18
N ALA A 70 4.27 -14.09 -24.14
CA ALA A 70 3.57 -13.71 -22.92
C ALA A 70 3.75 -14.78 -21.82
N HIS A 71 3.58 -16.06 -22.17
CA HIS A 71 3.77 -17.17 -21.22
C HIS A 71 5.22 -17.29 -20.75
N ALA A 72 6.20 -17.11 -21.65
CA ALA A 72 7.62 -17.08 -21.26
C ALA A 72 7.92 -15.92 -20.29
N LEU A 73 7.33 -14.74 -20.54
CA LEU A 73 7.47 -13.58 -19.66
C LEU A 73 6.86 -13.83 -18.27
N ILE A 74 5.76 -14.58 -18.17
CA ILE A 74 5.12 -14.93 -16.90
C ILE A 74 5.95 -15.96 -16.14
N HIS A 75 6.33 -17.06 -16.77
CA HIS A 75 6.90 -18.22 -16.09
C HIS A 75 8.34 -18.03 -15.66
N LEU A 76 9.22 -17.56 -16.57
CA LEU A 76 10.64 -17.56 -16.27
C LEU A 76 11.02 -16.63 -15.11
N PRO A 77 10.55 -15.36 -15.06
CA PRO A 77 10.79 -14.52 -13.88
C PRO A 77 10.20 -15.10 -12.60
N SER A 78 9.00 -15.71 -12.66
CA SER A 78 8.36 -16.30 -11.48
C SER A 78 9.11 -17.52 -10.95
N VAL A 79 9.63 -18.38 -11.84
CA VAL A 79 10.46 -19.54 -11.44
C VAL A 79 11.80 -19.07 -10.87
N ILE A 80 12.47 -18.12 -11.52
CA ILE A 80 13.72 -17.55 -11.00
C ILE A 80 13.50 -16.93 -9.63
N HIS A 81 12.44 -16.13 -9.48
CA HIS A 81 12.08 -15.52 -8.20
C HIS A 81 11.87 -16.59 -7.12
N PHE A 82 11.13 -17.66 -7.41
CA PHE A 82 10.91 -18.75 -6.46
C PHE A 82 12.23 -19.45 -6.05
N ILE A 83 13.11 -19.74 -7.02
CA ILE A 83 14.43 -20.36 -6.75
C ILE A 83 15.30 -19.44 -5.87
N LEU A 84 15.33 -18.14 -6.18
CA LEU A 84 16.06 -17.16 -5.37
C LEU A 84 15.53 -17.12 -3.93
N GLY A 85 14.21 -17.25 -3.73
CA GLY A 85 13.61 -17.32 -2.41
C GLY A 85 14.06 -18.52 -1.61
N LEU A 86 14.13 -19.68 -2.24
CA LEU A 86 14.67 -20.90 -1.61
C LEU A 86 16.13 -20.68 -1.22
N LEU A 87 16.96 -20.17 -2.11
CA LEU A 87 18.40 -19.93 -1.85
C LEU A 87 18.62 -18.95 -0.70
N ILE A 88 17.89 -17.82 -0.69
CA ILE A 88 18.05 -16.78 0.34
C ILE A 88 17.48 -17.24 1.69
N SER A 89 16.51 -18.14 1.71
CA SER A 89 15.96 -18.66 2.97
C SER A 89 16.91 -19.65 3.68
N VAL A 90 17.88 -20.26 2.99
CA VAL A 90 18.86 -21.18 3.61
C VAL A 90 19.71 -20.51 4.71
N PRO A 91 20.29 -19.34 4.54
CA PRO A 91 20.97 -18.63 5.63
C PRO A 91 20.07 -18.38 6.84
N ILE A 92 18.78 -18.10 6.63
CA ILE A 92 17.82 -17.87 7.71
C ILE A 92 17.60 -19.19 8.51
N LEU A 93 17.53 -20.31 7.81
CA LEU A 93 17.46 -21.62 8.46
C LEU A 93 18.69 -21.87 9.36
N ILE A 94 19.87 -21.55 8.87
CA ILE A 94 21.15 -21.79 9.59
C ILE A 94 21.27 -20.86 10.81
N PHE A 95 20.99 -19.56 10.66
CA PHE A 95 21.26 -18.56 11.70
C PHE A 95 20.08 -18.28 12.64
N LYS A 96 18.84 -18.49 12.20
CA LYS A 96 17.61 -18.15 12.96
C LYS A 96 16.70 -19.35 13.25
N GLY A 97 17.01 -20.51 12.68
CA GLY A 97 16.30 -21.76 12.91
C GLY A 97 15.05 -21.97 12.02
N LEU A 98 14.44 -23.13 12.21
CA LEU A 98 13.38 -23.64 11.34
C LEU A 98 12.12 -22.76 11.32
N ASP A 99 11.69 -22.24 12.45
CA ASP A 99 10.46 -21.44 12.55
C ASP A 99 10.59 -20.13 11.78
N ALA A 100 11.76 -19.48 11.87
CA ALA A 100 12.06 -18.26 11.12
C ALA A 100 12.16 -18.55 9.61
N PHE A 101 12.78 -19.65 9.23
CA PHE A 101 12.86 -20.10 7.83
C PHE A 101 11.48 -20.32 7.22
N ILE A 102 10.63 -21.11 7.89
CA ILE A 102 9.29 -21.44 7.40
C ILE A 102 8.47 -20.17 7.20
N LEU A 103 8.47 -19.28 8.17
CA LEU A 103 7.67 -18.06 8.13
C LEU A 103 8.19 -17.08 7.07
N PHE A 104 9.51 -16.87 7.00
CA PHE A 104 10.13 -16.03 5.98
C PHE A 104 9.80 -16.53 4.56
N LEU A 105 10.01 -17.84 4.32
CA LEU A 105 9.74 -18.45 3.02
C LEU A 105 8.26 -18.37 2.64
N ALA A 106 7.35 -18.59 3.61
CA ALA A 106 5.92 -18.47 3.40
C ALA A 106 5.52 -17.12 2.83
N PHE A 107 6.08 -16.03 3.38
CA PHE A 107 5.78 -14.67 2.95
C PHE A 107 6.61 -14.22 1.74
N TYR A 108 7.80 -14.79 1.53
CA TYR A 108 8.52 -14.63 0.28
C TYR A 108 7.72 -15.18 -0.91
N ILE A 109 7.14 -16.38 -0.78
CA ILE A 109 6.32 -17.03 -1.82
C ILE A 109 5.09 -16.18 -2.17
N VAL A 110 4.54 -15.39 -1.24
CA VAL A 110 3.44 -14.44 -1.55
C VAL A 110 3.81 -13.50 -2.71
N ASN A 111 5.07 -13.06 -2.79
CA ASN A 111 5.52 -12.23 -3.92
C ASN A 111 5.58 -13.02 -5.24
N THR A 112 5.96 -14.31 -5.19
CA THR A 112 5.89 -15.18 -6.40
C THR A 112 4.43 -15.38 -6.83
N VAL A 113 3.51 -15.60 -5.90
CA VAL A 113 2.06 -15.66 -6.15
C VAL A 113 1.57 -14.34 -6.77
N SER A 114 2.05 -13.19 -6.28
CA SER A 114 1.67 -11.87 -6.79
C SER A 114 2.10 -11.63 -8.24
N LEU A 115 3.19 -12.25 -8.73
CA LEU A 115 3.57 -12.21 -10.14
C LEU A 115 2.48 -12.83 -11.03
N TYR A 116 2.02 -14.04 -10.70
CA TYR A 116 0.93 -14.68 -11.43
C TYR A 116 -0.38 -13.92 -11.32
N GLN A 117 -0.68 -13.37 -10.15
CA GLN A 117 -1.86 -12.51 -9.94
C GLN A 117 -1.78 -11.23 -10.79
N THR A 118 -0.59 -10.64 -10.92
CA THR A 118 -0.37 -9.48 -11.81
C THR A 118 -0.58 -9.87 -13.28
N ALA A 119 -0.16 -11.08 -13.69
CA ALA A 119 -0.44 -11.57 -15.03
C ALA A 119 -1.95 -11.73 -15.29
N LEU A 120 -2.74 -12.25 -14.33
CA LEU A 120 -4.20 -12.31 -14.44
C LEU A 120 -4.84 -10.92 -14.61
N ILE A 121 -4.40 -9.94 -13.81
CA ILE A 121 -4.88 -8.55 -13.93
C ILE A 121 -4.52 -7.98 -15.32
N SER A 122 -3.30 -8.24 -15.79
CA SER A 122 -2.82 -7.77 -17.11
C SER A 122 -3.63 -8.35 -18.26
N LEU A 123 -4.19 -9.55 -18.10
CA LEU A 123 -5.10 -10.21 -19.04
C LEU A 123 -6.58 -9.87 -18.83
N VAL A 124 -6.87 -8.90 -17.92
CA VAL A 124 -8.25 -8.53 -17.57
C VAL A 124 -9.06 -9.71 -17.00
N LYS A 125 -8.37 -10.76 -16.52
CA LYS A 125 -8.97 -11.91 -15.82
C LYS A 125 -9.27 -11.57 -14.37
N ILE A 126 -10.10 -10.54 -14.17
CA ILE A 126 -10.37 -9.95 -12.85
C ILE A 126 -11.10 -10.92 -11.93
N PHE A 127 -11.96 -11.76 -12.50
CA PHE A 127 -12.71 -12.77 -11.74
C PHE A 127 -11.77 -13.81 -11.13
N GLU A 128 -10.90 -14.40 -11.94
CA GLU A 128 -9.91 -15.40 -11.54
C GLU A 128 -8.93 -14.83 -10.50
N TYR A 129 -8.46 -13.59 -10.71
CA TYR A 129 -7.67 -12.85 -9.73
C TYR A 129 -8.40 -12.72 -8.38
N SER A 130 -9.66 -12.28 -8.44
CA SER A 130 -10.45 -12.01 -7.24
C SER A 130 -10.74 -13.28 -6.45
N ILE A 131 -11.15 -14.36 -7.13
CA ILE A 131 -11.49 -15.61 -6.47
C ILE A 131 -10.26 -16.30 -5.89
N THR A 132 -9.13 -16.31 -6.61
CA THR A 132 -7.89 -16.92 -6.11
C THR A 132 -7.33 -16.14 -4.92
N SER A 133 -7.36 -14.82 -4.94
CA SER A 133 -6.90 -13.98 -3.83
C SER A 133 -7.77 -14.18 -2.58
N PHE A 134 -9.10 -14.14 -2.75
CA PHE A 134 -10.05 -14.33 -1.64
C PHE A 134 -9.98 -15.76 -1.07
N ALA A 135 -10.01 -16.78 -1.93
CA ALA A 135 -9.96 -18.19 -1.51
C ALA A 135 -8.67 -18.49 -0.73
N ARG A 136 -7.53 -17.94 -1.18
CA ARG A 136 -6.25 -18.08 -0.46
C ARG A 136 -6.34 -17.54 0.96
N LEU A 137 -6.82 -16.31 1.12
CA LEU A 137 -6.90 -15.66 2.43
C LEU A 137 -7.95 -16.33 3.31
N LEU A 138 -9.09 -16.71 2.76
CA LEU A 138 -10.13 -17.46 3.47
C LEU A 138 -9.59 -18.80 3.99
N THR A 139 -8.85 -19.54 3.16
CA THR A 139 -8.24 -20.82 3.57
C THR A 139 -7.26 -20.63 4.73
N ILE A 140 -6.41 -19.58 4.69
CA ILE A 140 -5.51 -19.26 5.81
C ILE A 140 -6.32 -18.97 7.07
N VAL A 141 -7.35 -18.11 6.99
CA VAL A 141 -8.20 -17.76 8.14
C VAL A 141 -8.89 -18.99 8.72
N CYS A 142 -9.49 -19.84 7.89
CA CYS A 142 -10.14 -21.07 8.35
C CYS A 142 -9.17 -22.03 9.06
N LEU A 143 -7.99 -22.25 8.48
CA LEU A 143 -6.99 -23.15 9.07
C LEU A 143 -6.44 -22.59 10.39
N LEU A 144 -6.23 -21.27 10.49
CA LEU A 144 -5.81 -20.64 11.74
C LEU A 144 -6.90 -20.71 12.82
N LEU A 145 -8.17 -20.56 12.46
CA LEU A 145 -9.29 -20.73 13.40
C LEU A 145 -9.38 -22.17 13.93
N ILE A 146 -9.25 -23.17 13.06
CA ILE A 146 -9.24 -24.58 13.45
C ILE A 146 -8.06 -24.88 14.37
N SER A 147 -6.90 -24.27 14.11
CA SER A 147 -5.68 -24.46 14.89
C SER A 147 -5.54 -23.48 16.06
N ALA A 148 -6.54 -22.65 16.35
CA ALA A 148 -6.47 -21.56 17.32
C ALA A 148 -5.89 -21.94 18.68
N PRO A 149 -6.24 -23.10 19.31
CA PRO A 149 -5.67 -23.50 20.60
C PRO A 149 -4.18 -23.84 20.54
N LEU A 150 -3.62 -24.10 19.33
CA LEU A 150 -2.25 -24.57 19.09
C LEU A 150 -1.40 -23.56 18.32
N LEU A 151 -1.82 -22.28 18.28
CA LEU A 151 -1.14 -21.26 17.50
C LEU A 151 0.24 -20.93 18.10
N THR A 152 1.26 -21.44 17.46
CA THR A 152 2.66 -21.06 17.64
C THR A 152 3.18 -20.38 16.38
N LEU A 153 4.35 -19.74 16.47
CA LEU A 153 5.01 -19.16 15.30
C LEU A 153 5.21 -20.19 14.17
N ARG A 154 5.56 -21.44 14.55
CA ARG A 154 5.72 -22.58 13.64
C ARG A 154 4.40 -22.95 12.96
N THR A 155 3.32 -23.11 13.72
CA THR A 155 2.00 -23.50 13.18
C THR A 155 1.50 -22.44 12.18
N ILE A 156 1.61 -21.14 12.54
CA ILE A 156 1.24 -20.05 11.65
C ILE A 156 2.09 -20.08 10.37
N GLY A 157 3.39 -20.31 10.51
CA GLY A 157 4.33 -20.43 9.39
C GLY A 157 3.98 -21.58 8.45
N ILE A 158 3.74 -22.79 8.98
CA ILE A 158 3.38 -23.99 8.20
C ILE A 158 2.07 -23.76 7.44
N ILE A 159 1.04 -23.22 8.09
CA ILE A 159 -0.25 -22.94 7.43
C ILE A 159 -0.05 -21.97 6.27
N ASN A 160 0.64 -20.85 6.52
CA ASN A 160 0.90 -19.86 5.46
C ASN A 160 1.76 -20.44 4.33
N LEU A 161 2.80 -21.21 4.65
CA LEU A 161 3.65 -21.86 3.65
C LEU A 161 2.87 -22.83 2.77
N ALA A 162 2.12 -23.74 3.39
CA ALA A 162 1.34 -24.77 2.70
C ALA A 162 0.28 -24.12 1.77
N VAL A 163 -0.48 -23.14 2.28
CA VAL A 163 -1.51 -22.47 1.49
C VAL A 163 -0.90 -21.65 0.37
N ASN A 164 0.10 -20.81 0.64
CA ASN A 164 0.73 -20.01 -0.40
C ASN A 164 1.40 -20.88 -1.48
N PHE A 165 2.00 -22.01 -1.10
CA PHE A 165 2.59 -22.94 -2.06
C PHE A 165 1.52 -23.66 -2.89
N ALA A 166 0.42 -24.11 -2.28
CA ALA A 166 -0.70 -24.69 -3.02
C ALA A 166 -1.30 -23.72 -4.03
N PHE A 167 -1.53 -22.45 -3.64
CA PHE A 167 -2.02 -21.43 -4.56
C PHE A 167 -0.99 -21.04 -5.63
N LEU A 168 0.31 -21.09 -5.33
CA LEU A 168 1.35 -20.94 -6.35
C LEU A 168 1.24 -22.03 -7.43
N LEU A 169 1.04 -23.29 -7.04
CA LEU A 169 0.87 -24.41 -7.98
C LEU A 169 -0.41 -24.26 -8.81
N ILE A 170 -1.53 -23.85 -8.20
CA ILE A 170 -2.79 -23.58 -8.90
C ILE A 170 -2.57 -22.48 -9.95
N LEU A 171 -1.99 -21.35 -9.58
CA LEU A 171 -1.74 -20.24 -10.49
C LEU A 171 -0.73 -20.61 -11.59
N PHE A 172 0.31 -21.38 -11.25
CA PHE A 172 1.26 -21.90 -12.22
C PHE A 172 0.55 -22.76 -13.30
N SER A 173 -0.39 -23.63 -12.89
CA SER A 173 -1.14 -24.49 -13.81
C SER A 173 -2.15 -23.76 -14.70
N MET A 174 -2.52 -22.51 -14.37
CA MET A 174 -3.44 -21.69 -15.17
C MET A 174 -2.81 -21.14 -16.46
N PHE A 175 -1.50 -21.21 -16.60
CA PHE A 175 -0.78 -20.69 -17.74
C PHE A 175 0.01 -21.81 -18.43
N PRO A 176 -0.06 -21.92 -19.78
CA PRO A 176 0.76 -22.87 -20.52
C PRO A 176 2.26 -22.61 -20.33
N LEU A 177 3.03 -23.66 -20.14
CA LEU A 177 4.47 -23.55 -19.95
C LEU A 177 5.17 -23.21 -21.27
N ALA A 178 5.84 -22.06 -21.34
CA ALA A 178 6.66 -21.63 -22.46
C ALA A 178 7.93 -20.95 -21.95
N LEU A 179 9.10 -21.46 -22.33
CA LEU A 179 10.39 -20.92 -21.92
C LEU A 179 11.31 -20.55 -23.11
N LYS A 180 11.06 -21.13 -24.28
CA LYS A 180 11.94 -21.01 -25.47
C LYS A 180 12.14 -19.57 -25.97
N PRO A 181 11.12 -18.69 -26.10
CA PRO A 181 11.30 -17.36 -26.68
C PRO A 181 11.94 -16.34 -25.73
N TRP A 182 12.50 -16.75 -24.57
CA TRP A 182 12.96 -15.82 -23.55
C TRP A 182 14.03 -14.81 -24.05
N LYS A 183 15.00 -15.23 -24.87
CA LYS A 183 16.02 -14.32 -25.40
C LYS A 183 15.41 -13.16 -26.19
N GLU A 184 14.42 -13.47 -27.03
CA GLU A 184 13.71 -12.45 -27.81
C GLU A 184 12.88 -11.54 -26.89
N VAL A 185 12.14 -12.14 -25.94
CA VAL A 185 11.35 -11.41 -24.94
C VAL A 185 12.23 -10.44 -24.19
N PHE A 186 13.37 -10.91 -23.66
CA PHE A 186 14.28 -10.06 -22.87
C PHE A 186 14.84 -8.90 -23.71
N THR A 187 15.18 -9.14 -24.97
CA THR A 187 15.66 -8.10 -25.87
C THR A 187 14.61 -7.01 -26.10
N GLU A 188 13.34 -7.41 -26.23
CA GLU A 188 12.22 -6.49 -26.45
C GLU A 188 11.87 -5.65 -25.18
N ILE A 189 11.97 -6.26 -23.98
CA ILE A 189 11.54 -5.60 -22.74
C ILE A 189 12.63 -4.84 -22.02
N ARG A 190 13.93 -5.10 -22.30
CA ARG A 190 15.06 -4.68 -21.44
C ARG A 190 15.10 -3.20 -21.12
N GLU A 191 14.82 -2.33 -22.07
CA GLU A 191 14.84 -0.88 -21.84
C GLU A 191 13.77 -0.45 -20.85
N TYR A 192 12.55 -0.92 -21.03
CA TYR A 192 11.45 -0.64 -20.11
C TYR A 192 11.68 -1.31 -18.75
N TRP A 193 12.18 -2.55 -18.76
CA TRP A 193 12.45 -3.31 -17.56
C TRP A 193 13.48 -2.62 -16.64
N ILE A 194 14.53 -2.01 -17.17
CA ILE A 194 15.52 -1.26 -16.37
C ILE A 194 14.84 -0.12 -15.59
N TYR A 195 13.99 0.68 -16.23
CA TYR A 195 13.27 1.76 -15.52
C TYR A 195 12.27 1.20 -14.50
N SER A 196 11.59 0.11 -14.83
CA SER A 196 10.67 -0.59 -13.93
C SER A 196 11.39 -1.14 -12.70
N LEU A 197 12.61 -1.64 -12.86
CA LEU A 197 13.47 -2.14 -11.79
C LEU A 197 13.74 -1.05 -10.73
N PHE A 198 14.20 0.14 -11.16
CA PHE A 198 14.48 1.24 -10.23
C PHE A 198 13.24 1.70 -9.48
N THR A 199 12.11 1.78 -10.14
CA THR A 199 10.84 2.16 -9.51
C THR A 199 10.38 1.10 -8.51
N GLN A 200 10.52 -0.18 -8.84
CA GLN A 200 10.05 -1.28 -8.01
C GLN A 200 10.90 -1.50 -6.75
N ILE A 201 12.21 -1.22 -6.81
CA ILE A 201 13.12 -1.39 -5.67
C ILE A 201 12.70 -0.50 -4.47
N LEU A 202 12.17 0.69 -4.69
CA LEU A 202 11.77 1.60 -3.62
C LEU A 202 10.46 1.18 -2.92
N SER A 203 9.59 0.45 -3.62
CA SER A 203 8.27 0.06 -3.09
C SER A 203 8.34 -0.75 -1.78
N PRO A 204 9.16 -1.82 -1.64
CA PRO A 204 9.27 -2.55 -0.38
C PRO A 204 9.77 -1.70 0.79
N PHE A 205 10.62 -0.71 0.55
CA PHE A 205 11.05 0.22 1.60
C PHE A 205 9.87 1.01 2.17
N PHE A 206 8.98 1.48 1.30
CA PHE A 206 7.79 2.21 1.73
C PHE A 206 6.85 1.36 2.61
N TYR A 207 6.72 0.07 2.29
CA TYR A 207 5.73 -0.80 2.95
C TYR A 207 6.27 -1.58 4.14
N PHE A 208 7.56 -1.91 4.21
CA PHE A 208 8.07 -2.92 5.15
C PHE A 208 9.31 -2.53 5.94
N ILE A 209 10.03 -1.45 5.55
CA ILE A 209 11.31 -1.09 6.18
C ILE A 209 11.15 -0.76 7.68
N ASP A 210 10.02 -0.21 8.08
CA ASP A 210 9.67 0.05 9.48
C ASP A 210 9.78 -1.22 10.33
N SER A 211 9.21 -2.33 9.83
CA SER A 211 9.21 -3.61 10.52
C SER A 211 10.61 -4.21 10.69
N LEU A 212 11.53 -3.87 9.81
CA LEU A 212 12.92 -4.32 9.88
C LEU A 212 13.75 -3.49 10.85
N LEU A 213 13.48 -2.18 10.91
CA LEU A 213 14.28 -1.24 11.69
C LEU A 213 13.81 -1.10 13.14
N ILE A 214 12.50 -1.23 13.41
CA ILE A 214 11.96 -1.10 14.77
C ILE A 214 12.63 -2.08 15.76
N PRO A 215 12.80 -3.39 15.44
CA PRO A 215 13.40 -4.35 16.37
C PRO A 215 14.88 -4.14 16.67
N LEU A 216 15.55 -3.22 15.95
CA LEU A 216 16.93 -2.83 16.29
C LEU A 216 17.00 -1.95 17.52
N TYR A 217 15.91 -1.28 17.88
CA TYR A 217 15.85 -0.31 18.98
C TYR A 217 14.79 -0.65 20.04
N LEU A 218 13.74 -1.36 19.66
CA LEU A 218 12.56 -1.61 20.48
C LEU A 218 12.24 -3.11 20.54
N PRO A 219 11.59 -3.61 21.61
CA PRO A 219 11.16 -4.99 21.71
C PRO A 219 10.09 -5.34 20.65
N TYR A 220 9.94 -6.63 20.39
CA TYR A 220 8.94 -7.11 19.42
C TYR A 220 7.49 -6.80 19.81
N SER A 221 7.20 -6.65 21.11
CA SER A 221 5.89 -6.20 21.58
C SER A 221 5.53 -4.81 21.04
N GLU A 222 6.46 -3.88 21.02
CA GLU A 222 6.28 -2.54 20.44
C GLU A 222 6.05 -2.62 18.91
N LEU A 223 6.77 -3.51 18.21
CA LEU A 223 6.52 -3.76 16.80
C LEU A 223 5.09 -4.24 16.56
N SER A 224 4.56 -5.13 17.42
CA SER A 224 3.19 -5.60 17.28
C SER A 224 2.15 -4.49 17.44
N LEU A 225 2.33 -3.59 18.42
CA LEU A 225 1.49 -2.40 18.62
C LEU A 225 1.51 -1.52 17.37
N PHE A 226 2.70 -1.19 16.88
CA PHE A 226 2.87 -0.37 15.69
C PHE A 226 2.23 -1.00 14.46
N GLN A 227 2.41 -2.31 14.26
CA GLN A 227 1.87 -3.01 13.09
C GLN A 227 0.34 -3.08 13.09
N ILE A 228 -0.32 -3.12 14.24
CA ILE A 228 -1.79 -3.01 14.30
C ILE A 228 -2.23 -1.63 13.80
N ALA A 229 -1.62 -0.55 14.30
CA ALA A 229 -1.90 0.80 13.81
C ALA A 229 -1.60 0.93 12.31
N ARG A 230 -0.44 0.41 11.89
CA ARG A 230 0.03 0.45 10.49
C ARG A 230 -0.89 -0.30 9.53
N LYS A 231 -1.39 -1.48 9.90
CA LYS A 231 -2.33 -2.26 9.07
C LYS A 231 -3.65 -1.55 8.87
N LEU A 232 -4.16 -0.87 9.89
CA LEU A 232 -5.36 -0.03 9.79
C LEU A 232 -5.12 1.18 8.88
N ASP A 233 -4.00 1.89 9.06
CA ASP A 233 -3.60 3.00 8.20
C ASP A 233 -3.43 2.56 6.74
N MET A 234 -2.76 1.42 6.50
CA MET A 234 -2.61 0.86 5.14
C MET A 234 -3.95 0.51 4.51
N GLY A 235 -4.91 0.04 5.30
CA GLY A 235 -6.26 -0.20 4.82
C GLY A 235 -6.95 1.07 4.31
N ALA A 236 -6.85 2.17 5.06
CA ALA A 236 -7.35 3.46 4.60
C ALA A 236 -6.61 3.93 3.33
N ARG A 237 -5.28 3.81 3.28
CA ARG A 237 -4.47 4.14 2.08
C ARG A 237 -4.95 3.40 0.84
N GLN A 238 -5.20 2.10 0.95
CA GLN A 238 -5.69 1.31 -0.18
C GLN A 238 -7.03 1.83 -0.71
N THR A 239 -7.95 2.25 0.15
CA THR A 239 -9.22 2.85 -0.31
C THR A 239 -9.02 4.21 -0.99
N LEU A 240 -8.01 4.98 -0.55
CA LEU A 240 -7.63 6.26 -1.14
C LEU A 240 -6.90 6.12 -2.48
N GLU A 241 -6.20 5.00 -2.70
CA GLU A 241 -5.52 4.72 -3.97
C GLU A 241 -6.51 4.44 -5.12
N VAL A 242 -7.71 3.93 -4.82
CA VAL A 242 -8.71 3.60 -5.85
C VAL A 242 -9.10 4.79 -6.74
N PRO A 243 -9.48 5.97 -6.20
CA PRO A 243 -9.73 7.15 -7.04
C PRO A 243 -8.52 7.58 -7.87
N LEU A 244 -7.31 7.50 -7.31
CA LEU A 244 -6.08 7.84 -8.01
C LEU A 244 -5.80 6.89 -9.17
N GLN A 245 -6.01 5.59 -8.97
CA GLN A 245 -5.83 4.58 -10.01
C GLN A 245 -6.86 4.71 -11.14
N LEU A 246 -8.10 5.10 -10.82
CA LEU A 246 -9.15 5.31 -11.83
C LEU A 246 -8.91 6.57 -12.67
N THR A 247 -8.32 7.61 -12.11
CA THR A 247 -8.05 8.85 -12.84
C THR A 247 -6.80 8.79 -13.72
N ALA A 248 -5.83 7.95 -13.37
CA ALA A 248 -4.58 7.85 -14.10
C ALA A 248 -4.74 7.51 -15.61
N PRO A 249 -5.53 6.51 -16.03
CA PRO A 249 -5.77 6.22 -17.45
C PRO A 249 -6.45 7.40 -18.16
N ILE A 250 -7.43 8.03 -17.51
CA ILE A 250 -8.19 9.16 -18.10
C ILE A 250 -7.24 10.32 -18.42
N ILE A 251 -6.31 10.61 -17.53
CA ILE A 251 -5.29 11.66 -17.75
C ILE A 251 -4.35 11.24 -18.88
N SER A 252 -3.94 9.97 -18.94
CA SER A 252 -2.99 9.46 -19.93
C SER A 252 -3.53 9.50 -21.37
N PHE A 253 -4.85 9.45 -21.56
CA PHE A 253 -5.48 9.57 -22.88
C PHE A 253 -5.61 11.02 -23.38
N LYS A 254 -5.42 12.02 -22.50
CA LYS A 254 -5.55 13.44 -22.88
C LYS A 254 -4.33 13.96 -23.62
N LYS A 255 -4.56 14.78 -24.63
CA LYS A 255 -3.50 15.53 -25.32
C LYS A 255 -2.95 16.64 -24.43
N THR A 256 -1.71 17.05 -24.68
CA THR A 256 -1.04 18.11 -23.92
C THR A 256 -1.85 19.41 -23.85
N ASP A 257 -2.45 19.81 -24.98
CA ASP A 257 -3.28 21.03 -25.05
C ASP A 257 -4.53 20.94 -24.18
N GLU A 258 -5.12 19.73 -24.05
CA GLU A 258 -6.26 19.51 -23.15
C GLU A 258 -5.86 19.60 -21.69
N LEU A 259 -4.65 19.13 -21.34
CA LEU A 259 -4.12 19.20 -19.98
C LEU A 259 -3.82 20.64 -19.54
N LEU A 260 -3.53 21.52 -20.49
CA LEU A 260 -3.31 22.96 -20.25
C LEU A 260 -4.62 23.77 -20.24
N SER A 261 -5.75 23.15 -20.53
CA SER A 261 -7.04 23.84 -20.61
C SER A 261 -7.54 24.29 -19.22
N LYS A 262 -8.26 25.42 -19.21
CA LYS A 262 -8.92 25.92 -18.00
C LYS A 262 -9.94 24.90 -17.46
N GLU A 263 -10.63 24.19 -18.34
CA GLU A 263 -11.60 23.15 -17.97
C GLU A 263 -10.92 21.99 -17.24
N PHE A 264 -9.74 21.55 -17.71
CA PHE A 264 -8.98 20.51 -17.01
C PHE A 264 -8.53 21.00 -15.63
N ALA A 265 -8.03 22.22 -15.51
CA ALA A 265 -7.61 22.79 -14.23
C ALA A 265 -8.75 22.83 -13.20
N GLU A 266 -9.98 23.20 -13.63
CA GLU A 266 -11.16 23.19 -12.76
C GLU A 266 -11.54 21.76 -12.32
N LYS A 267 -11.55 20.79 -13.24
CA LYS A 267 -11.81 19.38 -12.92
C LYS A 267 -10.74 18.79 -12.01
N TYR A 268 -9.49 19.17 -12.21
CA TYR A 268 -8.38 18.71 -11.38
C TYR A 268 -8.47 19.27 -9.95
N ARG A 269 -8.80 20.56 -9.77
CA ARG A 269 -9.06 21.15 -8.45
C ARG A 269 -10.21 20.45 -7.74
N ALA A 270 -11.30 20.17 -8.47
CA ALA A 270 -12.44 19.44 -7.92
C ALA A 270 -12.04 18.02 -7.44
N PHE A 271 -11.23 17.31 -8.23
CA PHE A 271 -10.73 15.98 -7.87
C PHE A 271 -9.80 16.04 -6.65
N ARG A 272 -8.90 17.01 -6.59
CA ARG A 272 -8.00 17.24 -5.46
C ARG A 272 -8.76 17.50 -4.16
N LEU A 273 -9.79 18.34 -4.23
CA LEU A 273 -10.66 18.64 -3.08
C LEU A 273 -11.43 17.40 -2.63
N PHE A 274 -11.97 16.61 -3.56
CA PHE A 274 -12.61 15.33 -3.25
C PHE A 274 -11.65 14.38 -2.52
N TYR A 275 -10.41 14.26 -3.02
CA TYR A 275 -9.40 13.41 -2.41
C TYR A 275 -9.02 13.88 -1.00
N PHE A 276 -8.91 15.19 -0.78
CA PHE A 276 -8.67 15.77 0.54
C PHE A 276 -9.80 15.41 1.52
N TYR A 277 -11.07 15.58 1.14
CA TYR A 277 -12.20 15.25 2.03
C TYR A 277 -12.36 13.75 2.28
N LEU A 278 -12.05 12.93 1.31
CA LEU A 278 -12.04 11.47 1.50
C LEU A 278 -10.94 11.07 2.50
N THR A 279 -9.79 11.72 2.44
CA THR A 279 -8.69 11.49 3.39
C THR A 279 -9.05 12.03 4.78
N LEU A 280 -9.64 13.21 4.85
CA LEU A 280 -10.15 13.80 6.10
C LEU A 280 -11.20 12.91 6.75
N PHE A 281 -12.10 12.30 5.98
CA PHE A 281 -13.08 11.35 6.48
C PHE A 281 -12.42 10.16 7.20
N TRP A 282 -11.40 9.54 6.61
CA TRP A 282 -10.65 8.47 7.25
C TRP A 282 -9.91 8.92 8.50
N PHE A 283 -9.29 10.10 8.45
CA PHE A 283 -8.65 10.69 9.62
C PHE A 283 -9.63 10.85 10.79
N LEU A 284 -10.82 11.41 10.55
CA LEU A 284 -11.86 11.59 11.56
C LEU A 284 -12.41 10.26 12.11
N ILE A 285 -12.57 9.26 11.25
CA ILE A 285 -12.95 7.91 11.69
C ILE A 285 -11.90 7.39 12.69
N PHE A 286 -10.62 7.52 12.40
CA PHE A 286 -9.59 7.03 13.31
C PHE A 286 -9.42 7.90 14.55
N GLU A 287 -9.64 9.20 14.45
CA GLU A 287 -9.61 10.11 15.60
C GLU A 287 -10.75 9.79 16.58
N PHE A 288 -11.99 9.70 16.11
CA PHE A 288 -13.15 9.53 16.98
C PHE A 288 -13.43 8.08 17.37
N PHE A 289 -13.24 7.15 16.46
CA PHE A 289 -13.58 5.74 16.66
C PHE A 289 -12.36 4.83 16.72
N GLY A 290 -11.15 5.37 16.64
CA GLY A 290 -9.93 4.58 16.55
C GLY A 290 -9.73 3.59 17.69
N LYS A 291 -10.06 3.96 18.95
CA LYS A 291 -10.04 3.02 20.07
C LYS A 291 -10.95 1.82 19.84
N ASN A 292 -12.19 2.08 19.38
CA ASN A 292 -13.17 1.03 19.12
C ASN A 292 -12.73 0.16 17.93
N ILE A 293 -12.14 0.77 16.91
CA ILE A 293 -11.61 0.07 15.73
C ILE A 293 -10.44 -0.82 16.13
N VAL A 294 -9.50 -0.33 16.95
CA VAL A 294 -8.41 -1.14 17.49
C VAL A 294 -8.96 -2.33 18.28
N LEU A 295 -9.96 -2.14 19.16
CA LEU A 295 -10.60 -3.22 19.88
C LEU A 295 -11.35 -4.20 18.96
N LEU A 296 -11.94 -3.72 17.88
CA LEU A 296 -12.62 -4.56 16.89
C LEU A 296 -11.66 -5.52 16.20
N VAL A 297 -10.46 -5.04 15.81
CA VAL A 297 -9.48 -5.82 15.05
C VAL A 297 -8.40 -6.48 15.90
N SER A 298 -8.35 -6.17 17.22
CA SER A 298 -7.38 -6.72 18.17
C SER A 298 -8.01 -6.93 19.55
N THR A 299 -7.24 -6.80 20.62
CA THR A 299 -7.71 -6.90 22.02
C THR A 299 -7.31 -5.66 22.81
N SER A 300 -7.78 -5.57 24.08
CA SER A 300 -7.50 -4.41 24.96
C SER A 300 -6.00 -4.16 25.20
N GLN A 301 -5.17 -5.20 25.13
CA GLN A 301 -3.70 -5.07 25.27
C GLN A 301 -3.05 -4.22 24.16
N TYR A 302 -3.76 -4.01 23.03
CA TYR A 302 -3.28 -3.21 21.89
C TYR A 302 -3.88 -1.80 21.84
N LEU A 303 -4.59 -1.34 22.87
CA LEU A 303 -5.17 0.01 22.88
C LEU A 303 -4.11 1.12 22.76
N GLU A 304 -2.88 0.85 23.17
CA GLU A 304 -1.74 1.76 22.98
C GLU A 304 -1.37 1.99 21.52
N ALA A 305 -1.87 1.17 20.58
CA ALA A 305 -1.75 1.42 19.14
C ALA A 305 -2.58 2.62 18.66
N TYR A 306 -3.61 3.05 19.41
CA TYR A 306 -4.52 4.13 19.02
C TYR A 306 -3.83 5.47 18.75
N PRO A 307 -2.95 6.02 19.62
CA PRO A 307 -2.27 7.29 19.32
C PRO A 307 -1.43 7.21 18.05
N HIS A 308 -0.77 6.06 17.79
CA HIS A 308 0.02 5.83 16.59
C HIS A 308 -0.86 5.78 15.33
N LEU A 309 -2.06 5.18 15.43
CA LEU A 309 -3.04 5.17 14.35
C LEU A 309 -3.48 6.58 13.96
N VAL A 310 -3.80 7.43 14.95
CA VAL A 310 -4.19 8.83 14.69
C VAL A 310 -3.06 9.61 14.04
N LEU A 311 -1.83 9.47 14.55
CA LEU A 311 -0.66 10.15 13.97
C LEU A 311 -0.33 9.66 12.56
N LEU A 312 -0.43 8.35 12.27
CA LEU A 312 -0.26 7.80 10.93
C LEU A 312 -1.34 8.32 9.98
N SER A 313 -2.59 8.34 10.40
CA SER A 313 -3.69 8.90 9.59
C SER A 313 -3.55 10.42 9.35
N PHE A 314 -2.93 11.15 10.28
CA PHE A 314 -2.57 12.54 10.05
C PHE A 314 -1.48 12.68 8.96
N THR A 315 -0.54 11.73 8.87
CA THR A 315 0.43 11.72 7.75
C THR A 315 -0.23 11.49 6.40
N LEU A 316 -1.35 10.72 6.36
CA LEU A 316 -2.17 10.59 5.14
C LEU A 316 -2.73 11.95 4.72
N LEU A 317 -3.21 12.73 5.68
CA LEU A 317 -3.76 14.05 5.40
C LEU A 317 -2.67 14.99 4.82
N ILE A 318 -1.44 14.96 5.37
CA ILE A 318 -0.30 15.69 4.82
C ILE A 318 0.01 15.24 3.39
N SER A 319 -0.11 13.94 3.09
CA SER A 319 0.17 13.41 1.75
C SER A 319 -0.78 13.93 0.67
N THR A 320 -1.95 14.47 1.02
CA THR A 320 -2.88 15.07 0.06
C THR A 320 -2.27 16.24 -0.70
N LEU A 321 -1.28 16.93 -0.10
CA LEU A 321 -0.55 18.02 -0.73
C LEU A 321 0.13 17.63 -2.04
N TYR A 322 0.47 16.34 -2.22
CA TYR A 322 1.19 15.88 -3.42
C TYR A 322 0.64 14.61 -4.07
N ALA A 323 -0.27 13.88 -3.44
CA ALA A 323 -0.72 12.56 -3.94
C ALA A 323 -1.39 12.64 -5.32
N THR A 324 -2.28 13.61 -5.51
CA THR A 324 -2.95 13.85 -6.81
C THR A 324 -1.99 14.33 -7.87
N ASP A 325 -1.06 15.23 -7.51
CA ASP A 325 -0.06 15.79 -8.42
C ASP A 325 0.94 14.70 -8.86
N THR A 326 1.28 13.79 -7.96
CA THR A 326 2.11 12.62 -8.27
C THR A 326 1.43 11.71 -9.29
N THR A 327 0.11 11.51 -9.15
CA THR A 327 -0.68 10.73 -10.11
C THR A 327 -0.70 11.40 -11.47
N LEU A 328 -0.86 12.72 -11.51
CA LEU A 328 -0.77 13.50 -12.74
C LEU A 328 0.60 13.38 -13.40
N ALA A 329 1.69 13.57 -12.64
CA ALA A 329 3.06 13.44 -13.13
C ALA A 329 3.33 12.05 -13.72
N ARG A 330 2.88 10.99 -13.05
CA ARG A 330 3.00 9.61 -13.52
C ARG A 330 2.23 9.39 -14.83
N SER A 331 1.00 9.90 -14.91
CA SER A 331 0.12 9.74 -16.07
C SER A 331 0.60 10.52 -17.29
N THR A 332 1.32 11.63 -17.08
CA THR A 332 1.93 12.44 -18.15
C THR A 332 3.34 11.97 -18.54
N GLY A 333 3.83 10.87 -17.96
CA GLY A 333 5.11 10.24 -18.32
C GLY A 333 6.33 10.78 -17.56
N ASN A 334 6.16 11.64 -16.55
CA ASN A 334 7.27 12.12 -15.72
C ASN A 334 7.67 11.12 -14.64
N ILE A 335 8.14 9.94 -15.07
CA ILE A 335 8.54 8.84 -14.18
C ILE A 335 9.74 9.22 -13.30
N LYS A 336 10.64 10.10 -13.79
CA LYS A 336 11.83 10.53 -13.04
C LYS A 336 11.44 11.26 -11.75
N LEU A 337 10.46 12.17 -11.82
CA LEU A 337 9.97 12.87 -10.64
C LEU A 337 9.38 11.91 -9.60
N PHE A 338 8.63 10.91 -10.08
CA PHE A 338 8.04 9.88 -9.23
C PHE A 338 9.13 9.11 -8.47
N PHE A 339 10.17 8.67 -9.16
CA PHE A 339 11.31 8.00 -8.55
C PHE A 339 12.02 8.87 -7.50
N TYR A 340 12.34 10.11 -7.84
CA TYR A 340 13.02 11.02 -6.89
C TYR A 340 12.17 11.34 -5.66
N LYS A 341 10.86 11.50 -5.82
CA LYS A 341 9.93 11.69 -4.71
C LYS A 341 9.96 10.50 -3.74
N ASP A 342 9.91 9.27 -4.27
CA ASP A 342 9.95 8.06 -3.44
C ASP A 342 11.32 7.88 -2.76
N LEU A 343 12.40 8.21 -3.46
CA LEU A 343 13.75 8.21 -2.90
C LEU A 343 13.88 9.21 -1.74
N VAL A 344 13.38 10.44 -1.92
CA VAL A 344 13.38 11.47 -0.87
C VAL A 344 12.60 10.98 0.35
N TRP A 345 11.43 10.37 0.14
CA TRP A 345 10.65 9.83 1.24
C TRP A 345 11.41 8.74 2.01
N VAL A 346 11.97 7.74 1.30
CA VAL A 346 12.70 6.62 1.90
C VAL A 346 13.92 7.10 2.68
N VAL A 347 14.73 7.98 2.08
CA VAL A 347 15.94 8.51 2.74
C VAL A 347 15.57 9.33 3.97
N SER A 348 14.59 10.22 3.85
CA SER A 348 14.12 11.05 4.98
C SER A 348 13.54 10.20 6.09
N PHE A 349 12.78 9.14 5.76
CA PHE A 349 12.21 8.22 6.74
C PHE A 349 13.30 7.48 7.51
N ILE A 350 14.26 6.88 6.80
CA ILE A 350 15.36 6.14 7.45
C ILE A 350 16.17 7.07 8.35
N LEU A 351 16.57 8.24 7.85
CA LEU A 351 17.37 9.19 8.65
C LEU A 351 16.64 9.66 9.90
N THR A 352 15.37 10.05 9.77
CA THR A 352 14.59 10.51 10.92
C THR A 352 14.27 9.36 11.88
N LEU A 353 14.04 8.15 11.41
CA LEU A 353 13.81 6.96 12.23
C LEU A 353 15.06 6.64 13.08
N LEU A 354 16.26 6.63 12.47
CA LEU A 354 17.51 6.39 13.17
C LEU A 354 17.78 7.43 14.28
N VAL A 355 17.31 8.66 14.11
CA VAL A 355 17.51 9.76 15.09
C VAL A 355 16.42 9.78 16.17
N LEU A 356 15.15 9.61 15.76
CA LEU A 356 14.00 9.81 16.67
C LEU A 356 13.66 8.55 17.47
N THR A 357 13.81 7.35 16.90
CA THR A 357 13.42 6.11 17.59
C THR A 357 14.22 5.85 18.86
N PRO A 358 15.54 6.03 18.93
CA PRO A 358 16.29 5.85 20.17
C PRO A 358 15.90 6.82 21.29
N LYS A 359 15.33 7.99 20.94
CA LYS A 359 14.97 9.05 21.89
C LYS A 359 13.52 8.99 22.34
N LEU A 360 12.61 8.63 21.43
CA LEU A 360 11.16 8.75 21.61
C LEU A 360 10.44 7.41 21.52
N GLY A 361 11.17 6.29 21.40
CA GLY A 361 10.58 4.96 21.28
C GLY A 361 9.66 4.87 20.05
N LEU A 362 8.50 4.24 20.24
CA LEU A 362 7.53 4.02 19.17
C LEU A 362 6.94 5.33 18.59
N PHE A 363 6.83 6.38 19.41
CA PHE A 363 6.47 7.72 18.91
C PHE A 363 7.50 8.26 17.93
N GLY A 364 8.80 7.97 18.14
CA GLY A 364 9.87 8.34 17.21
C GLY A 364 9.66 7.71 15.82
N VAL A 365 9.24 6.44 15.77
CA VAL A 365 8.89 5.77 14.51
C VAL A 365 7.74 6.49 13.80
N THR A 366 6.65 6.76 14.54
CA THR A 366 5.45 7.37 13.95
C THR A 366 5.72 8.81 13.47
N LEU A 367 6.49 9.59 14.25
CA LEU A 367 6.90 10.94 13.84
C LEU A 367 7.82 10.93 12.62
N SER A 368 8.62 9.86 12.44
CA SER A 368 9.47 9.72 11.25
C SER A 368 8.65 9.59 9.96
N PHE A 369 7.48 8.93 10.01
CA PHE A 369 6.53 8.93 8.89
C PHE A 369 6.05 10.35 8.57
N GLY A 370 5.69 11.13 9.58
CA GLY A 370 5.27 12.52 9.44
C GLY A 370 6.38 13.39 8.82
N ALA A 371 7.58 13.32 9.38
CA ALA A 371 8.75 14.08 8.92
C ALA A 371 9.09 13.75 7.45
N ALA A 372 9.16 12.45 7.11
CA ALA A 372 9.40 12.02 5.72
C ALA A 372 8.32 12.52 4.77
N THR A 373 7.06 12.50 5.19
CA THR A 373 5.94 12.99 4.38
C THR A 373 6.00 14.50 4.17
N ILE A 374 6.36 15.27 5.19
CA ILE A 374 6.56 16.74 5.09
C ILE A 374 7.72 17.07 4.13
N VAL A 375 8.87 16.41 4.31
CA VAL A 375 10.04 16.61 3.42
C VAL A 375 9.68 16.28 1.97
N THR A 376 8.95 15.19 1.75
CA THR A 376 8.49 14.79 0.42
C THR A 376 7.49 15.78 -0.17
N ALA A 377 6.56 16.29 0.62
CA ALA A 377 5.62 17.32 0.18
C ALA A 377 6.37 18.60 -0.24
N THR A 378 7.32 19.05 0.57
CA THR A 378 8.16 20.22 0.26
C THR A 378 8.96 20.01 -1.03
N PHE A 379 9.61 18.84 -1.18
CA PHE A 379 10.33 18.48 -2.40
C PHE A 379 9.42 18.51 -3.63
N HIS A 380 8.22 17.92 -3.51
CA HIS A 380 7.27 17.83 -4.61
C HIS A 380 6.76 19.23 -5.00
N LEU A 381 6.37 20.05 -4.03
CA LEU A 381 5.87 21.41 -4.26
C LEU A 381 6.92 22.32 -4.93
N TYR A 382 8.20 22.11 -4.61
CA TYR A 382 9.30 22.87 -5.24
C TYR A 382 9.54 22.43 -6.69
N ASN A 383 9.47 21.15 -6.99
CA ASN A 383 9.85 20.58 -8.30
C ASN A 383 8.69 20.42 -9.27
N PHE A 384 7.45 20.35 -8.79
CA PHE A 384 6.26 20.07 -9.61
C PHE A 384 4.98 20.74 -9.07
N PRO A 385 4.95 22.07 -8.96
CA PRO A 385 3.73 22.76 -8.58
C PRO A 385 2.73 22.72 -9.74
N VAL A 386 1.60 22.01 -9.57
CA VAL A 386 0.50 21.96 -10.56
C VAL A 386 -0.45 23.14 -10.40
N LEU A 387 -0.63 23.59 -9.16
CA LEU A 387 -1.50 24.71 -8.80
C LEU A 387 -0.68 25.94 -8.39
N HIS A 388 -1.36 27.07 -8.22
CA HIS A 388 -0.71 28.28 -7.70
C HIS A 388 -0.21 28.06 -6.26
N PRO A 389 0.98 28.53 -5.87
CA PRO A 389 1.55 28.32 -4.53
C PRO A 389 0.62 28.69 -3.38
N PHE A 390 -0.22 29.69 -3.56
CA PHE A 390 -1.23 30.11 -2.56
C PHE A 390 -2.27 29.00 -2.27
N GLU A 391 -2.65 28.20 -3.25
CA GLU A 391 -3.61 27.10 -3.07
C GLU A 391 -3.01 26.00 -2.16
N TYR A 392 -1.73 25.68 -2.35
CA TYR A 392 -1.01 24.75 -1.48
C TYR A 392 -0.84 25.29 -0.06
N LEU A 393 -0.54 26.58 0.08
CA LEU A 393 -0.44 27.23 1.38
C LEU A 393 -1.76 27.13 2.15
N LEU A 394 -2.88 27.41 1.48
CA LEU A 394 -4.20 27.30 2.10
C LEU A 394 -4.53 25.87 2.55
N GLU A 395 -4.20 24.85 1.74
CA GLU A 395 -4.37 23.45 2.13
C GLU A 395 -3.46 23.08 3.31
N ALA A 396 -2.19 23.49 3.29
CA ALA A 396 -1.26 23.25 4.39
C ALA A 396 -1.74 23.90 5.71
N LEU A 397 -2.31 25.10 5.65
CA LEU A 397 -2.91 25.76 6.81
C LEU A 397 -4.13 24.98 7.34
N LYS A 398 -5.00 24.47 6.48
CA LYS A 398 -6.12 23.60 6.90
C LYS A 398 -5.61 22.35 7.61
N ILE A 399 -4.60 21.69 7.05
CA ILE A 399 -3.98 20.49 7.65
C ILE A 399 -3.35 20.83 9.02
N LEU A 400 -2.66 21.94 9.14
CA LEU A 400 -2.06 22.39 10.41
C LEU A 400 -3.14 22.62 11.47
N VAL A 401 -4.23 23.29 11.13
CA VAL A 401 -5.35 23.55 12.03
C VAL A 401 -6.01 22.25 12.48
N ILE A 402 -6.20 21.28 11.57
CA ILE A 402 -6.71 19.94 11.90
C ILE A 402 -5.74 19.19 12.83
N GLY A 403 -4.43 19.29 12.60
CA GLY A 403 -3.43 18.67 13.46
C GLY A 403 -3.41 19.22 14.88
N ILE A 404 -3.51 20.54 15.04
CA ILE A 404 -3.61 21.19 16.37
C ILE A 404 -4.89 20.73 17.09
N GLN A 405 -6.00 20.64 16.37
CA GLN A 405 -7.27 20.19 16.89
C GLN A 405 -7.19 18.72 17.36
N ALA A 406 -6.59 17.83 16.56
CA ALA A 406 -6.43 16.43 16.93
C ALA A 406 -5.58 16.25 18.19
N MET A 407 -4.48 17.00 18.33
CA MET A 407 -3.68 17.02 19.54
C MET A 407 -4.51 17.49 20.76
N THR A 408 -5.33 18.51 20.58
CA THR A 408 -6.20 19.02 21.64
C THR A 408 -7.27 18.00 22.05
N PHE A 409 -7.85 17.30 21.07
CA PHE A 409 -8.82 16.24 21.33
C PHE A 409 -8.18 15.07 22.10
N MET A 410 -7.01 14.60 21.66
CA MET A 410 -6.30 13.49 22.32
C MET A 410 -5.93 13.81 23.78
N THR A 411 -5.61 15.05 24.08
CA THR A 411 -5.18 15.48 25.43
C THR A 411 -6.33 15.87 26.35
N SER A 412 -7.38 16.52 25.83
CA SER A 412 -8.47 17.11 26.64
C SER A 412 -9.85 16.46 26.46
N GLY A 413 -10.01 15.60 25.44
CA GLY A 413 -11.29 14.96 25.11
C GLY A 413 -12.40 15.92 24.66
N ARG A 414 -12.07 17.15 24.25
CA ARG A 414 -13.07 18.19 23.89
C ARG A 414 -13.64 17.96 22.49
N PHE A 415 -14.58 17.04 22.37
CA PHE A 415 -15.25 16.63 21.15
C PHE A 415 -15.96 17.76 20.40
N PHE A 416 -16.61 18.66 21.14
CA PHE A 416 -17.41 19.74 20.54
C PHE A 416 -16.55 20.74 19.72
N PHE A 417 -15.36 21.06 20.17
CA PHE A 417 -14.43 21.93 19.46
C PHE A 417 -13.99 21.35 18.13
N SER A 418 -13.76 20.02 18.08
CA SER A 418 -13.39 19.29 16.86
C SER A 418 -14.48 19.39 15.81
N ILE A 419 -15.74 19.18 16.18
CA ILE A 419 -16.89 19.28 15.27
C ILE A 419 -17.04 20.69 14.70
N LEU A 420 -16.96 21.73 15.55
CA LEU A 420 -17.08 23.12 15.11
C LEU A 420 -16.00 23.51 14.10
N LEU A 421 -14.76 23.11 14.34
CA LEU A 421 -13.64 23.42 13.46
C LEU A 421 -13.79 22.75 12.10
N ILE A 422 -14.17 21.47 12.07
CA ILE A 422 -14.41 20.71 10.84
C ILE A 422 -15.57 21.32 10.07
N ALA A 423 -16.68 21.65 10.74
CA ALA A 423 -17.81 22.35 10.13
C ALA A 423 -17.40 23.67 9.51
N SER A 424 -16.48 24.42 10.15
CA SER A 424 -15.93 25.67 9.61
C SER A 424 -15.11 25.45 8.34
N ILE A 425 -14.25 24.42 8.29
CA ILE A 425 -13.46 24.06 7.09
C ILE A 425 -14.39 23.65 5.95
N ILE A 426 -15.41 22.83 6.22
CA ILE A 426 -16.42 22.43 5.23
C ILE A 426 -17.21 23.64 4.73
N ALA A 427 -17.55 24.58 5.59
CA ALA A 427 -18.29 25.77 5.23
C ALA A 427 -17.46 26.69 4.30
N ILE A 428 -16.16 26.83 4.54
CA ILE A 428 -15.24 27.59 3.67
C ILE A 428 -15.21 26.99 2.26
N ASP A 429 -15.18 25.66 2.18
CA ASP A 429 -15.07 24.95 0.89
C ASP A 429 -16.43 24.60 0.26
N PHE A 430 -17.56 24.97 0.89
CA PHE A 430 -18.89 24.51 0.49
C PHE A 430 -19.21 24.78 -1.00
N LYS A 431 -18.82 25.96 -1.51
CA LYS A 431 -19.02 26.32 -2.92
C LYS A 431 -18.22 25.40 -3.85
N GLN A 432 -17.00 25.05 -3.48
CA GLN A 432 -16.13 24.16 -4.26
C GLN A 432 -16.62 22.71 -4.16
N ILE A 433 -17.06 22.25 -3.00
CA ILE A 433 -17.67 20.92 -2.80
C ILE A 433 -18.89 20.75 -3.70
N LYS A 434 -19.79 21.75 -3.75
CA LYS A 434 -20.97 21.73 -4.63
C LYS A 434 -20.59 21.62 -6.11
N MET A 435 -19.53 22.31 -6.53
CA MET A 435 -18.99 22.23 -7.89
C MET A 435 -18.39 20.83 -8.16
N THR A 436 -17.62 20.29 -7.22
CA THR A 436 -17.04 18.95 -7.30
C THR A 436 -18.10 17.88 -7.47
N LEU A 437 -19.17 17.93 -6.67
CA LEU A 437 -20.29 16.99 -6.76
C LEU A 437 -21.02 17.07 -8.13
N ARG A 438 -21.14 18.25 -8.70
CA ARG A 438 -21.68 18.42 -10.07
C ARG A 438 -20.77 17.77 -11.12
N VAL A 439 -19.46 18.00 -11.03
CA VAL A 439 -18.48 17.40 -11.95
C VAL A 439 -18.51 15.87 -11.86
N LEU A 440 -18.53 15.31 -10.66
CA LEU A 440 -18.63 13.86 -10.43
C LEU A 440 -19.96 13.30 -10.97
N LYS A 441 -21.08 13.97 -10.72
CA LYS A 441 -22.40 13.53 -11.24
C LYS A 441 -22.41 13.50 -12.77
N ASN A 442 -21.90 14.55 -13.42
CA ASN A 442 -21.83 14.61 -14.88
C ASN A 442 -20.89 13.53 -15.45
N TYR A 443 -19.81 13.24 -14.74
CA TYR A 443 -18.87 12.18 -15.14
C TYR A 443 -19.50 10.79 -15.07
N ILE A 444 -20.21 10.48 -13.97
CA ILE A 444 -20.94 9.20 -13.81
C ILE A 444 -22.03 9.08 -14.88
N ALA A 445 -22.76 10.15 -15.17
CA ALA A 445 -23.78 10.14 -16.22
C ALA A 445 -23.17 9.92 -17.62
N ALA A 446 -22.01 10.52 -17.92
CA ALA A 446 -21.31 10.32 -19.20
C ALA A 446 -20.71 8.90 -19.34
N SER A 447 -20.32 8.27 -18.26
CA SER A 447 -19.80 6.89 -18.28
C SER A 447 -20.88 5.82 -18.46
N GLN A 448 -22.15 6.17 -18.28
CA GLN A 448 -23.30 5.27 -18.48
C GLN A 448 -23.90 5.33 -19.90
N ASN A 449 -23.51 6.32 -20.70
CA ASN A 449 -23.88 6.44 -22.11
C ASN A 449 -22.59 6.43 -22.95
N PRO A 450 -22.11 5.22 -23.35
CA PRO A 450 -20.94 5.08 -24.23
C PRO A 450 -21.22 5.55 -25.67
#